data_eba6fcd55851629558815fb3cbb796c4
#
_entry.id   eba6fcd55851629558815fb3cbb796c4
#
_cell.length_a   1.000
_cell.length_b   1.000
_cell.length_c   1.000
_cell.angle_alpha   90.00
_cell.angle_beta   90.00
_cell.angle_gamma   90.00
#
_symmetry.space_group_name_H-M   'P 1'
#
loop_
_entity.id
_entity.type
_entity.pdbx_description
1 polymer ?
#
loop_
_entity_poly.entity_id
_entity_poly.type
_entity_poly.pdbx_seq_one_letter_code
_entity_poly.pdbx_strand_id
1 'polypeptide(L)'
;MVMRVLILTGGTVEENFAKDYISKWNPDQVITADKGLLYAKRLNIKPDIILGDFDSCSKDIMQEFSTDKKIIVPCEKDDTDTGLAIQKAIETGADEILMIGGTGTRLDHVMGNFGQLFYAHSKGVKAELVDANNRIRVLNHEDTISKKDQFGKYVSLIPIYEARGVTLTGFKYPLKDHTLVFEQSLAISNELEAEEGIISFSEGKLLLIESRDCLLYTSPSP
;
A
#
# COMPACT_ATOMS: atom_id res chain seq x y z
N MET A 1 6.79 1.21 -21.72
CA MET A 1 7.58 0.91 -20.50
C MET A 1 6.68 1.27 -19.34
N VAL A 2 6.52 0.42 -18.35
CA VAL A 2 5.67 0.68 -17.16
C VAL A 2 6.39 1.67 -16.28
N MET A 3 5.77 2.81 -15.96
CA MET A 3 6.31 3.83 -15.06
C MET A 3 6.00 3.48 -13.60
N ARG A 4 7.02 3.19 -12.80
CA ARG A 4 6.93 2.78 -11.40
C ARG A 4 7.32 3.94 -10.48
N VAL A 5 6.39 4.36 -9.62
CA VAL A 5 6.62 5.46 -8.68
C VAL A 5 6.60 4.94 -7.24
N LEU A 6 7.70 5.13 -6.52
CA LEU A 6 7.78 4.89 -5.08
C LEU A 6 7.33 6.14 -4.33
N ILE A 7 6.41 5.97 -3.37
CA ILE A 7 6.04 6.99 -2.40
C ILE A 7 6.51 6.57 -1.02
N LEU A 8 7.39 7.35 -0.41
CA LEU A 8 7.77 7.20 0.99
C LEU A 8 6.99 8.22 1.82
N THR A 9 6.25 7.76 2.83
CA THR A 9 5.44 8.60 3.71
C THR A 9 5.78 8.40 5.19
N GLY A 10 5.13 9.15 6.08
CA GLY A 10 5.59 9.40 7.45
C GLY A 10 5.19 8.37 8.51
N GLY A 11 4.60 7.23 8.15
CA GLY A 11 4.21 6.18 9.10
C GLY A 11 5.38 5.31 9.56
N THR A 12 5.10 4.05 9.90
CA THR A 12 6.13 3.11 10.37
C THR A 12 6.81 2.41 9.20
N VAL A 13 8.15 2.41 9.19
CA VAL A 13 8.96 1.71 8.18
C VAL A 13 9.97 0.81 8.89
N GLU A 14 9.94 -0.49 8.56
CA GLU A 14 11.02 -1.42 8.90
C GLU A 14 12.08 -1.31 7.80
N GLU A 15 13.26 -0.78 8.15
CA GLU A 15 14.24 -0.30 7.17
C GLU A 15 14.86 -1.43 6.33
N ASN A 16 15.16 -2.59 6.93
CA ASN A 16 15.76 -3.72 6.19
C ASN A 16 14.76 -4.29 5.18
N PHE A 17 13.52 -4.50 5.60
CA PHE A 17 12.46 -4.94 4.70
C PHE A 17 12.24 -3.94 3.56
N ALA A 18 12.10 -2.65 3.89
CA ALA A 18 11.86 -1.61 2.90
C ALA A 18 12.98 -1.54 1.87
N LYS A 19 14.25 -1.61 2.30
CA LYS A 19 15.41 -1.61 1.42
C LYS A 19 15.39 -2.78 0.43
N ASP A 20 15.13 -3.99 0.93
CA ASP A 20 15.07 -5.20 0.09
C ASP A 20 13.89 -5.17 -0.88
N TYR A 21 12.72 -4.74 -0.40
CA TYR A 21 11.51 -4.67 -1.22
C TYR A 21 11.64 -3.64 -2.33
N ILE A 22 12.07 -2.41 -2.00
CA ILE A 22 12.28 -1.32 -2.96
C ILE A 22 13.31 -1.71 -4.02
N SER A 23 14.42 -2.33 -3.61
CA SER A 23 15.47 -2.78 -4.54
C SER A 23 14.95 -3.78 -5.57
N LYS A 24 14.10 -4.72 -5.16
CA LYS A 24 13.48 -5.71 -6.06
C LYS A 24 12.39 -5.10 -6.94
N TRP A 25 11.62 -4.16 -6.39
CA TRP A 25 10.56 -3.49 -7.12
C TRP A 25 11.09 -2.50 -8.16
N ASN A 26 12.25 -1.91 -7.92
CA ASN A 26 13.03 -1.06 -8.83
C ASN A 26 12.22 0.13 -9.37
N PRO A 27 11.98 1.19 -8.58
CA PRO A 27 11.22 2.36 -9.00
C PRO A 27 11.97 3.19 -10.06
N ASP A 28 11.22 3.79 -10.99
CA ASP A 28 11.71 4.78 -11.96
C ASP A 28 11.72 6.20 -11.37
N GLN A 29 10.85 6.48 -10.40
CA GLN A 29 10.73 7.77 -9.73
C GLN A 29 10.45 7.58 -8.25
N VAL A 30 10.98 8.48 -7.42
CA VAL A 30 10.76 8.51 -5.96
C VAL A 30 10.16 9.84 -5.52
N ILE A 31 9.03 9.76 -4.83
CA ILE A 31 8.36 10.88 -4.18
C ILE A 31 8.40 10.68 -2.67
N THR A 32 8.76 11.69 -1.93
CA THR A 32 8.67 11.66 -0.47
C THR A 32 7.60 12.63 0.01
N ALA A 33 6.80 12.19 0.98
CA ALA A 33 5.76 12.98 1.62
C ALA A 33 6.09 13.15 3.11
N ASP A 34 6.19 14.40 3.58
CA ASP A 34 6.46 14.78 4.98
C ASP A 34 7.67 14.01 5.57
N LYS A 35 7.47 13.27 6.67
CA LYS A 35 8.51 12.45 7.33
C LYS A 35 9.09 11.33 6.46
N GLY A 36 8.48 11.03 5.31
CA GLY A 36 9.04 10.10 4.33
C GLY A 36 10.44 10.48 3.86
N LEU A 37 10.79 11.78 3.93
CA LEU A 37 12.13 12.26 3.63
C LEU A 37 13.19 11.71 4.61
N LEU A 38 12.85 11.48 5.88
CA LEU A 38 13.73 10.85 6.86
C LEU A 38 14.07 9.41 6.48
N TYR A 39 13.07 8.67 5.99
CA TYR A 39 13.28 7.30 5.52
C TYR A 39 14.09 7.26 4.23
N ALA A 40 13.87 8.19 3.30
CA ALA A 40 14.72 8.31 2.11
C ALA A 40 16.21 8.47 2.50
N LYS A 41 16.50 9.31 3.49
CA LYS A 41 17.87 9.47 4.03
C LYS A 41 18.41 8.17 4.62
N ARG A 42 17.67 7.50 5.51
CA ARG A 42 18.10 6.26 6.18
C ARG A 42 18.29 5.10 5.22
N LEU A 43 17.45 5.02 4.19
CA LEU A 43 17.53 4.01 3.14
C LEU A 43 18.56 4.33 2.05
N ASN A 44 19.19 5.53 2.11
CA ASN A 44 20.09 6.06 1.10
C ASN A 44 19.45 6.12 -0.31
N ILE A 45 18.20 6.57 -0.35
CA ILE A 45 17.41 6.76 -1.57
C ILE A 45 17.34 8.25 -1.88
N LYS A 46 17.63 8.64 -3.12
CA LYS A 46 17.51 10.03 -3.56
C LYS A 46 16.09 10.27 -4.09
N PRO A 47 15.30 11.17 -3.46
CA PRO A 47 13.98 11.51 -4.00
C PRO A 47 14.10 12.41 -5.24
N ASP A 48 13.18 12.23 -6.20
CA ASP A 48 13.00 13.11 -7.35
C ASP A 48 12.06 14.28 -7.01
N ILE A 49 11.06 14.01 -6.14
CA ILE A 49 10.08 15.00 -5.69
C ILE A 49 9.97 14.92 -4.18
N ILE A 50 9.98 16.08 -3.53
CA ILE A 50 9.79 16.24 -2.08
C ILE A 50 8.53 17.07 -1.85
N LEU A 51 7.56 16.50 -1.13
CA LEU A 51 6.26 17.10 -0.80
C LEU A 51 6.11 17.25 0.71
N GLY A 52 5.54 18.33 1.18
CA GLY A 52 5.18 18.56 2.58
C GLY A 52 5.29 20.01 3.00
N ASP A 53 4.77 20.32 4.18
CA ASP A 53 4.92 21.62 4.84
C ASP A 53 6.25 21.73 5.62
N PHE A 54 6.91 20.59 5.82
CA PHE A 54 8.21 20.43 6.49
C PHE A 54 8.27 20.90 7.95
N ASP A 55 7.13 21.13 8.58
CA ASP A 55 7.08 21.49 10.01
C ASP A 55 7.66 20.39 10.90
N SER A 56 7.60 19.13 10.42
CA SER A 56 8.10 17.95 11.10
C SER A 56 9.52 17.52 10.69
N CYS A 57 10.10 18.14 9.66
CA CYS A 57 11.46 17.85 9.20
C CYS A 57 12.44 18.97 9.57
N SER A 58 13.61 18.61 10.10
CA SER A 58 14.65 19.63 10.34
C SER A 58 15.11 20.24 9.02
N LYS A 59 15.34 21.56 9.02
CA LYS A 59 15.84 22.29 7.83
C LYS A 59 17.14 21.71 7.29
N ASP A 60 17.94 21.10 8.16
CA ASP A 60 19.21 20.46 7.80
C ASP A 60 19.03 19.27 6.86
N ILE A 61 18.00 18.44 7.08
CA ILE A 61 17.71 17.28 6.22
C ILE A 61 17.28 17.74 4.82
N MET A 62 16.51 18.81 4.74
CA MET A 62 16.10 19.36 3.44
C MET A 62 17.27 19.95 2.63
N GLN A 63 18.31 20.44 3.29
CA GLN A 63 19.50 20.97 2.62
C GLN A 63 20.39 19.87 2.02
N GLU A 64 20.35 18.66 2.62
CA GLU A 64 21.13 17.53 2.12
C GLU A 64 20.63 16.99 0.77
N PHE A 65 19.34 17.17 0.45
CA PHE A 65 18.78 16.72 -0.81
C PHE A 65 18.76 17.84 -1.85
N SER A 66 19.70 17.80 -2.80
CA SER A 66 19.66 18.65 -3.99
C SER A 66 18.66 18.04 -5.00
N THR A 67 17.42 18.47 -4.95
CA THR A 67 16.43 18.17 -5.98
C THR A 67 15.80 19.47 -6.47
N ASP A 68 15.61 19.57 -7.77
CA ASP A 68 15.00 20.75 -8.40
C ASP A 68 13.47 20.78 -8.22
N LYS A 69 12.89 19.66 -7.77
CA LYS A 69 11.43 19.49 -7.65
C LYS A 69 10.99 19.41 -6.18
N LYS A 70 11.27 20.45 -5.40
CA LYS A 70 10.71 20.63 -4.05
C LYS A 70 9.36 21.32 -4.17
N ILE A 71 8.29 20.67 -3.73
CA ILE A 71 6.95 21.23 -3.69
C ILE A 71 6.59 21.46 -2.23
N ILE A 72 6.61 22.72 -1.82
CA ILE A 72 6.17 23.15 -0.48
C ILE A 72 4.65 23.30 -0.54
N VAL A 73 3.95 22.59 0.31
CA VAL A 73 2.49 22.66 0.38
C VAL A 73 2.11 23.36 1.68
N PRO A 74 1.18 24.33 1.67
CA PRO A 74 0.70 24.97 2.90
C PRO A 74 0.10 23.96 3.88
N CYS A 75 0.22 24.23 5.19
CA CYS A 75 -0.40 23.40 6.24
C CYS A 75 -1.93 23.34 6.11
N GLU A 76 -2.54 24.45 5.68
CA GLU A 76 -3.98 24.54 5.39
C GLU A 76 -4.24 24.07 3.96
N LYS A 77 -4.64 22.82 3.80
CA LYS A 77 -4.94 22.17 2.51
C LYS A 77 -6.06 21.16 2.66
N ASP A 78 -6.76 20.91 1.56
CA ASP A 78 -7.92 20.00 1.52
C ASP A 78 -7.54 18.51 1.49
N ASP A 79 -6.24 18.16 1.41
CA ASP A 79 -5.78 16.77 1.32
C ASP A 79 -4.53 16.53 2.18
N THR A 80 -4.24 15.27 2.47
CA THR A 80 -3.03 14.84 3.19
C THR A 80 -1.81 14.91 2.28
N ASP A 81 -0.58 14.98 2.86
CA ASP A 81 0.65 14.91 2.08
C ASP A 81 0.76 13.62 1.25
N THR A 82 0.28 12.52 1.80
CA THR A 82 0.20 11.24 1.08
C THR A 82 -0.76 11.31 -0.10
N GLY A 83 -1.94 11.93 0.07
CA GLY A 83 -2.90 12.15 -1.02
C GLY A 83 -2.31 12.97 -2.15
N LEU A 84 -1.64 14.07 -1.81
CA LEU A 84 -0.95 14.91 -2.79
C LEU A 84 0.20 14.17 -3.49
N ALA A 85 0.92 13.30 -2.77
CA ALA A 85 1.98 12.49 -3.37
C ALA A 85 1.41 11.50 -4.40
N ILE A 86 0.27 10.88 -4.13
CA ILE A 86 -0.42 10.00 -5.08
C ILE A 86 -0.92 10.78 -6.30
N GLN A 87 -1.56 11.95 -6.09
CA GLN A 87 -1.97 12.82 -7.18
C GLN A 87 -0.77 13.18 -8.06
N LYS A 88 0.35 13.55 -7.43
CA LYS A 88 1.57 13.91 -8.14
C LYS A 88 2.17 12.74 -8.92
N ALA A 89 2.17 11.54 -8.37
CA ALA A 89 2.59 10.32 -9.07
C ALA A 89 1.74 10.08 -10.32
N ILE A 90 0.41 10.22 -10.21
CA ILE A 90 -0.52 10.09 -11.35
C ILE A 90 -0.25 11.16 -12.41
N GLU A 91 -0.06 12.44 -12.00
CA GLU A 91 0.28 13.54 -12.91
C GLU A 91 1.59 13.33 -13.67
N THR A 92 2.57 12.65 -13.06
CA THR A 92 3.85 12.34 -13.70
C THR A 92 3.79 11.09 -14.58
N GLY A 93 2.62 10.44 -14.68
CA GLY A 93 2.38 9.32 -15.59
C GLY A 93 2.65 7.96 -14.96
N ALA A 94 2.49 7.81 -13.64
CA ALA A 94 2.63 6.51 -12.98
C ALA A 94 1.62 5.48 -13.52
N ASP A 95 2.12 4.30 -13.90
CA ASP A 95 1.29 3.11 -14.14
C ASP A 95 1.14 2.27 -12.87
N GLU A 96 2.22 2.25 -12.05
CA GLU A 96 2.27 1.51 -10.79
C GLU A 96 2.82 2.41 -9.67
N ILE A 97 2.19 2.36 -8.50
CA ILE A 97 2.60 3.09 -7.29
C ILE A 97 2.85 2.09 -6.16
N LEU A 98 4.04 2.18 -5.56
CA LEU A 98 4.37 1.50 -4.30
C LEU A 98 4.41 2.54 -3.18
N MET A 99 3.56 2.37 -2.15
CA MET A 99 3.56 3.21 -0.96
C MET A 99 4.19 2.46 0.20
N ILE A 100 5.24 3.04 0.80
CA ILE A 100 5.89 2.55 2.03
C ILE A 100 5.81 3.62 3.11
N GLY A 101 5.54 3.21 4.35
CA GLY A 101 5.27 4.11 5.46
C GLY A 101 3.83 4.62 5.51
N GLY A 102 2.92 3.98 4.79
CA GLY A 102 1.49 4.30 4.82
C GLY A 102 0.73 3.65 5.98
N THR A 103 1.36 2.76 6.74
CA THR A 103 0.85 2.18 7.99
C THR A 103 1.55 2.79 9.20
N GLY A 104 0.97 2.66 10.39
CA GLY A 104 1.56 3.18 11.61
C GLY A 104 0.57 3.28 12.77
N THR A 105 0.92 4.09 13.78
CA THR A 105 0.14 4.21 15.02
C THR A 105 -1.16 5.02 14.86
N ARG A 106 -1.24 5.89 13.87
CA ARG A 106 -2.43 6.71 13.57
C ARG A 106 -3.35 5.99 12.60
N LEU A 107 -4.41 5.37 13.10
CA LEU A 107 -5.38 4.61 12.30
C LEU A 107 -6.19 5.49 11.34
N ASP A 108 -6.43 6.76 11.68
CA ASP A 108 -7.08 7.73 10.78
C ASP A 108 -6.26 7.93 9.49
N HIS A 109 -4.94 8.06 9.59
CA HIS A 109 -4.06 8.12 8.43
C HIS A 109 -4.03 6.80 7.64
N VAL A 110 -4.02 5.65 8.32
CA VAL A 110 -4.08 4.34 7.65
C VAL A 110 -5.36 4.22 6.83
N MET A 111 -6.51 4.58 7.42
CA MET A 111 -7.79 4.57 6.71
C MET A 111 -7.83 5.55 5.55
N GLY A 112 -7.27 6.75 5.71
CA GLY A 112 -7.11 7.72 4.63
C GLY A 112 -6.26 7.16 3.49
N ASN A 113 -5.15 6.48 3.81
CA ASN A 113 -4.28 5.86 2.81
C ASN A 113 -4.97 4.71 2.05
N PHE A 114 -5.87 3.94 2.70
CA PHE A 114 -6.71 2.99 1.96
C PHE A 114 -7.63 3.70 0.95
N GLY A 115 -8.21 4.85 1.33
CA GLY A 115 -8.96 5.70 0.40
C GLY A 115 -8.12 6.12 -0.81
N GLN A 116 -6.85 6.45 -0.61
CA GLN A 116 -5.94 6.82 -1.69
C GLN A 116 -5.60 5.66 -2.64
N LEU A 117 -5.60 4.41 -2.18
CA LEU A 117 -5.49 3.24 -3.07
C LEU A 117 -6.70 3.15 -4.02
N PHE A 118 -7.91 3.39 -3.51
CA PHE A 118 -9.12 3.43 -4.34
C PHE A 118 -9.12 4.62 -5.31
N TYR A 119 -8.58 5.76 -4.89
CA TYR A 119 -8.41 6.92 -5.78
C TYR A 119 -7.48 6.59 -6.94
N ALA A 120 -6.28 6.04 -6.67
CA ALA A 120 -5.35 5.62 -7.71
C ALA A 120 -5.98 4.59 -8.66
N HIS A 121 -6.66 3.59 -8.10
CA HIS A 121 -7.39 2.58 -8.88
C HIS A 121 -8.45 3.20 -9.80
N SER A 122 -9.21 4.21 -9.33
CA SER A 122 -10.19 4.93 -10.14
C SER A 122 -9.58 5.71 -11.31
N LYS A 123 -8.29 5.99 -11.26
CA LYS A 123 -7.51 6.62 -12.32
C LYS A 123 -6.80 5.61 -13.22
N GLY A 124 -7.04 4.32 -13.03
CA GLY A 124 -6.42 3.25 -13.80
C GLY A 124 -4.98 2.93 -13.38
N VAL A 125 -4.51 3.45 -12.25
CA VAL A 125 -3.17 3.23 -11.72
C VAL A 125 -3.20 2.12 -10.67
N LYS A 126 -2.31 1.15 -10.80
CA LYS A 126 -2.13 0.09 -9.80
C LYS A 126 -1.36 0.66 -8.61
N ALA A 127 -1.96 0.64 -7.43
CA ALA A 127 -1.31 1.11 -6.22
C ALA A 127 -1.30 0.02 -5.14
N GLU A 128 -0.15 -0.16 -4.53
CA GLU A 128 0.05 -1.06 -3.40
C GLU A 128 0.60 -0.27 -2.20
N LEU A 129 0.07 -0.56 -1.02
CA LEU A 129 0.63 -0.13 0.26
C LEU A 129 1.27 -1.34 0.91
N VAL A 130 2.57 -1.23 1.23
CA VAL A 130 3.35 -2.36 1.73
C VAL A 130 4.11 -1.98 2.98
N ASP A 131 4.07 -2.85 3.97
CA ASP A 131 4.95 -2.84 5.15
C ASP A 131 5.53 -4.24 5.40
N ALA A 132 6.27 -4.42 6.49
CA ALA A 132 6.92 -5.70 6.79
C ALA A 132 5.94 -6.88 6.97
N ASN A 133 4.68 -6.60 7.28
CA ASN A 133 3.67 -7.61 7.59
C ASN A 133 2.52 -7.66 6.60
N ASN A 134 2.32 -6.62 5.79
CA ASN A 134 1.14 -6.47 4.95
C ASN A 134 1.50 -6.02 3.54
N ARG A 135 0.79 -6.55 2.55
CA ARG A 135 0.67 -6.02 1.19
C ARG A 135 -0.79 -5.78 0.89
N ILE A 136 -1.15 -4.55 0.58
CA ILE A 136 -2.53 -4.08 0.50
C ILE A 136 -2.75 -3.44 -0.86
N ARG A 137 -3.79 -3.85 -1.58
CA ARG A 137 -4.16 -3.30 -2.89
C ARG A 137 -5.65 -3.40 -3.16
N VAL A 138 -6.15 -2.63 -4.10
CA VAL A 138 -7.53 -2.73 -4.60
C VAL A 138 -7.60 -3.80 -5.67
N LEU A 139 -8.65 -4.64 -5.62
CA LEU A 139 -8.89 -5.68 -6.61
C LEU A 139 -9.64 -5.16 -7.83
N ASN A 140 -9.32 -5.72 -8.99
CA ASN A 140 -10.23 -5.75 -10.15
C ASN A 140 -11.31 -6.81 -9.93
N HIS A 141 -12.31 -6.87 -10.82
CA HIS A 141 -13.42 -7.84 -10.73
C HIS A 141 -12.96 -9.31 -10.79
N GLU A 142 -11.81 -9.59 -11.37
CA GLU A 142 -11.15 -10.88 -11.34
C GLU A 142 -9.66 -10.68 -11.06
N ASP A 143 -9.11 -11.46 -10.15
CA ASP A 143 -7.72 -11.40 -9.75
C ASP A 143 -7.23 -12.79 -9.33
N THR A 144 -5.93 -13.05 -9.52
CA THR A 144 -5.30 -14.33 -9.18
C THR A 144 -4.09 -14.09 -8.28
N ILE A 145 -4.00 -14.85 -7.20
CA ILE A 145 -2.83 -14.89 -6.33
C ILE A 145 -2.11 -16.21 -6.55
N SER A 146 -0.87 -16.16 -7.02
CA SER A 146 -0.01 -17.34 -7.11
C SER A 146 0.71 -17.59 -5.80
N LYS A 147 0.74 -18.82 -5.34
CA LYS A 147 1.38 -19.22 -4.08
C LYS A 147 2.88 -18.87 -4.03
N LYS A 148 3.56 -18.89 -5.16
CA LYS A 148 4.97 -18.50 -5.28
C LYS A 148 5.22 -17.00 -5.10
N ASP A 149 4.21 -16.14 -5.42
CA ASP A 149 4.30 -14.69 -5.35
C ASP A 149 3.50 -14.11 -4.18
N GLN A 150 2.90 -14.99 -3.35
CA GLN A 150 2.12 -14.63 -2.18
C GLN A 150 3.00 -13.89 -1.17
N PHE A 151 2.54 -12.72 -0.71
CA PHE A 151 3.29 -11.89 0.23
C PHE A 151 3.32 -12.48 1.64
N GLY A 152 2.20 -12.95 2.12
CA GLY A 152 2.01 -13.50 3.46
C GLY A 152 1.03 -14.67 3.47
N LYS A 153 1.01 -15.42 4.57
CA LYS A 153 0.18 -16.61 4.72
C LYS A 153 -1.32 -16.31 4.59
N TYR A 154 -1.76 -15.19 5.15
CA TYR A 154 -3.18 -14.85 5.25
C TYR A 154 -3.61 -13.94 4.12
N VAL A 155 -4.80 -14.21 3.59
CA VAL A 155 -5.46 -13.44 2.54
C VAL A 155 -6.81 -12.97 3.06
N SER A 156 -7.01 -11.67 3.13
CA SER A 156 -8.25 -11.06 3.60
C SER A 156 -8.87 -10.16 2.53
N LEU A 157 -10.19 -10.21 2.42
CA LEU A 157 -10.96 -9.34 1.54
C LEU A 157 -11.84 -8.43 2.37
N ILE A 158 -11.67 -7.12 2.20
CA ILE A 158 -12.45 -6.10 2.89
C ILE A 158 -13.31 -5.37 1.86
N PRO A 159 -14.65 -5.54 1.89
CA PRO A 159 -15.54 -4.78 1.02
C PRO A 159 -15.67 -3.33 1.49
N ILE A 160 -15.74 -2.39 0.55
CA ILE A 160 -16.17 -1.03 0.84
C ILE A 160 -17.70 -1.00 0.74
N TYR A 161 -18.36 -1.00 1.89
CA TYR A 161 -19.78 -1.26 2.11
C TYR A 161 -20.16 -2.72 1.79
N GLU A 162 -20.35 -3.08 0.53
CA GLU A 162 -20.65 -4.43 0.09
C GLU A 162 -19.95 -4.79 -1.23
N ALA A 163 -19.75 -6.10 -1.45
CA ALA A 163 -19.35 -6.67 -2.73
C ALA A 163 -20.19 -7.93 -3.00
N ARG A 164 -20.73 -8.05 -4.21
CA ARG A 164 -21.66 -9.13 -4.61
C ARG A 164 -21.02 -10.08 -5.59
N GLY A 165 -21.54 -11.31 -5.63
CA GLY A 165 -21.05 -12.35 -6.53
C GLY A 165 -19.64 -12.83 -6.20
N VAL A 166 -19.21 -12.65 -4.95
CA VAL A 166 -17.85 -12.99 -4.53
C VAL A 166 -17.65 -14.49 -4.55
N THR A 167 -16.71 -14.94 -5.37
CA THR A 167 -16.32 -16.34 -5.52
C THR A 167 -14.82 -16.48 -5.26
N LEU A 168 -14.46 -17.42 -4.40
CA LEU A 168 -13.09 -17.75 -4.03
C LEU A 168 -12.82 -19.20 -4.37
N THR A 169 -11.87 -19.45 -5.28
CA THR A 169 -11.44 -20.78 -5.70
C THR A 169 -9.96 -20.97 -5.38
N GLY A 170 -9.56 -22.16 -4.92
CA GLY A 170 -8.17 -22.45 -4.55
C GLY A 170 -7.79 -21.99 -3.14
N PHE A 171 -8.75 -21.54 -2.37
CA PHE A 171 -8.59 -21.14 -0.97
C PHE A 171 -9.09 -22.21 0.00
N LYS A 172 -8.55 -22.22 1.20
CA LYS A 172 -8.93 -23.12 2.29
C LYS A 172 -10.40 -22.94 2.71
N TYR A 173 -10.91 -21.72 2.64
CA TYR A 173 -12.29 -21.37 2.88
C TYR A 173 -12.89 -20.79 1.60
N PRO A 174 -13.37 -21.66 0.67
CA PRO A 174 -13.92 -21.21 -0.61
C PRO A 174 -15.27 -20.53 -0.41
N LEU A 175 -15.58 -19.59 -1.30
CA LEU A 175 -16.90 -18.96 -1.40
C LEU A 175 -17.44 -19.14 -2.81
N LYS A 176 -18.78 -19.15 -2.95
CA LYS A 176 -19.44 -19.21 -4.24
C LYS A 176 -20.61 -18.24 -4.26
N ASP A 177 -20.53 -17.25 -5.13
CA ASP A 177 -21.60 -16.26 -5.37
C ASP A 177 -22.09 -15.60 -4.07
N HIS A 178 -21.17 -15.19 -3.20
CA HIS A 178 -21.50 -14.67 -1.88
C HIS A 178 -21.52 -13.14 -1.87
N THR A 179 -22.37 -12.55 -1.02
CA THR A 179 -22.30 -11.10 -0.74
C THR A 179 -21.49 -10.88 0.52
N LEU A 180 -20.38 -10.14 0.38
CA LEU A 180 -19.60 -9.67 1.52
C LEU A 180 -20.05 -8.27 1.90
N VAL A 181 -20.26 -8.04 3.18
CA VAL A 181 -20.58 -6.72 3.76
C VAL A 181 -19.54 -6.32 4.80
N PHE A 182 -19.29 -5.02 4.94
CA PHE A 182 -18.22 -4.48 5.77
C PHE A 182 -18.33 -4.92 7.25
N GLU A 183 -19.55 -5.11 7.77
CA GLU A 183 -19.82 -5.49 9.16
C GLU A 183 -19.50 -6.96 9.47
N GLN A 184 -19.17 -7.76 8.46
CA GLN A 184 -18.88 -9.19 8.62
C GLN A 184 -17.39 -9.47 8.49
N SER A 185 -16.91 -10.50 9.19
CA SER A 185 -15.52 -10.97 9.13
C SER A 185 -15.33 -12.22 8.28
N LEU A 186 -16.28 -12.57 7.42
CA LEU A 186 -16.33 -13.85 6.70
C LEU A 186 -15.10 -14.11 5.82
N ALA A 187 -14.55 -13.07 5.20
CA ALA A 187 -13.42 -13.21 4.29
C ALA A 187 -12.09 -12.71 4.90
N ILE A 188 -11.95 -12.78 6.22
CA ILE A 188 -10.74 -12.43 6.95
C ILE A 188 -9.89 -13.67 7.21
N SER A 189 -8.56 -13.55 7.04
CA SER A 189 -7.56 -14.59 7.34
C SER A 189 -7.80 -15.91 6.61
N ASN A 190 -8.22 -15.87 5.35
CA ASN A 190 -8.21 -17.05 4.48
C ASN A 190 -6.76 -17.43 4.12
N GLU A 191 -6.56 -18.62 3.59
CA GLU A 191 -5.24 -19.13 3.20
C GLU A 191 -5.34 -19.76 1.79
N LEU A 192 -4.27 -19.67 0.99
CA LEU A 192 -4.17 -20.42 -0.25
C LEU A 192 -3.96 -21.90 0.05
N GLU A 193 -4.82 -22.76 -0.51
CA GLU A 193 -4.67 -24.21 -0.47
C GLU A 193 -4.06 -24.75 -1.76
N ALA A 194 -4.53 -24.25 -2.92
CA ALA A 194 -3.99 -24.60 -4.23
C ALA A 194 -2.76 -23.73 -4.59
N GLU A 195 -2.13 -24.04 -5.74
CA GLU A 195 -1.02 -23.23 -6.28
C GLU A 195 -1.47 -21.83 -6.72
N GLU A 196 -2.76 -21.68 -7.04
CA GLU A 196 -3.37 -20.41 -7.41
C GLU A 196 -4.71 -20.25 -6.70
N GLY A 197 -4.94 -19.04 -6.17
CA GLY A 197 -6.21 -18.60 -5.64
C GLY A 197 -6.84 -17.60 -6.57
N ILE A 198 -8.05 -17.90 -7.05
CA ILE A 198 -8.82 -17.02 -7.94
C ILE A 198 -9.90 -16.32 -7.12
N ILE A 199 -9.96 -15.01 -7.24
CA ILE A 199 -10.93 -14.13 -6.61
C ILE A 199 -11.73 -13.48 -7.73
N SER A 200 -13.05 -13.62 -7.72
CA SER A 200 -13.93 -12.88 -8.64
C SER A 200 -15.14 -12.31 -7.93
N PHE A 201 -15.69 -11.22 -8.43
CA PHE A 201 -16.92 -10.59 -7.92
C PHE A 201 -17.57 -9.76 -9.02
N SER A 202 -18.90 -9.60 -8.97
CA SER A 202 -19.67 -8.90 -10.01
C SER A 202 -19.86 -7.41 -9.72
N GLU A 203 -20.05 -7.04 -8.45
CA GLU A 203 -20.34 -5.67 -8.04
C GLU A 203 -19.59 -5.29 -6.76
N GLY A 204 -19.34 -3.99 -6.58
CA GLY A 204 -18.71 -3.44 -5.37
C GLY A 204 -17.22 -3.16 -5.53
N LYS A 205 -16.55 -2.96 -4.40
CA LYS A 205 -15.09 -2.70 -4.32
C LYS A 205 -14.49 -3.50 -3.19
N LEU A 206 -13.42 -4.21 -3.48
CA LEU A 206 -12.69 -5.02 -2.52
C LEU A 206 -11.27 -4.53 -2.34
N LEU A 207 -10.86 -4.40 -1.08
CA LEU A 207 -9.47 -4.29 -0.70
C LEU A 207 -8.94 -5.69 -0.40
N LEU A 208 -7.84 -6.06 -1.03
CA LEU A 208 -7.09 -7.27 -0.73
C LEU A 208 -5.97 -6.94 0.24
N ILE A 209 -5.88 -7.72 1.31
CA ILE A 209 -4.79 -7.66 2.27
C ILE A 209 -4.14 -9.04 2.34
N GLU A 210 -2.91 -9.15 1.90
CA GLU A 210 -2.06 -10.31 2.16
C GLU A 210 -1.20 -10.00 3.37
N SER A 211 -1.28 -10.83 4.41
CA SER A 211 -0.60 -10.55 5.68
C SER A 211 0.11 -11.76 6.26
N ARG A 212 1.08 -11.48 7.13
CA ARG A 212 1.82 -12.47 7.92
C ARG A 212 1.99 -11.98 9.36
N ASP A 213 2.03 -12.91 10.30
CA ASP A 213 2.29 -12.60 11.70
C ASP A 213 3.71 -12.05 11.90
N CYS A 214 3.87 -11.22 12.91
CA CYS A 214 5.20 -10.81 13.37
C CYS A 214 5.91 -12.03 13.98
N LEU A 215 7.14 -12.31 13.54
CA LEU A 215 7.95 -13.45 13.99
C LEU A 215 8.26 -13.45 15.50
N LEU A 216 7.95 -12.37 16.22
CA LEU A 216 8.17 -12.28 17.68
C LEU A 216 7.21 -13.14 18.52
N TYR A 217 6.17 -13.78 17.91
CA TYR A 217 5.17 -14.59 18.60
C TYR A 217 5.28 -16.10 18.34
N THR A 218 6.40 -16.61 17.87
CA THR A 218 6.62 -18.05 17.75
C THR A 218 7.23 -18.67 19.00
N SER A 219 6.88 -18.21 20.19
CA SER A 219 7.09 -19.02 21.40
C SER A 219 5.98 -20.05 21.44
N PRO A 220 6.28 -21.38 21.43
CA PRO A 220 5.27 -22.37 21.72
C PRO A 220 4.69 -22.07 23.10
N SER A 221 3.37 -21.97 23.18
CA SER A 221 2.66 -21.94 24.46
C SER A 221 3.09 -23.18 25.27
N PRO A 222 3.40 -23.04 26.55
CA PRO A 222 3.79 -24.16 27.40
C PRO A 222 2.70 -25.20 27.52
#